data_412ce71ef2c43ce5de820a425df7d0b4
#
_entry.id   412ce71ef2c43ce5de820a425df7d0b4
#
_cell.length_a   1.000
_cell.length_b   1.000
_cell.length_c   1.000
_cell.angle_alpha   90.00
_cell.angle_beta   90.00
_cell.angle_gamma   90.00
#
_symmetry.space_group_name_H-M   'P 1'
#
loop_
_entity.id
_entity.type
_entity.pdbx_description
1 polymer ?
#
loop_
_entity_poly.entity_id
_entity_poly.type
_entity_poly.pdbx_seq_one_letter_code
_entity_poly.pdbx_strand_id
1 'polypeptide(L)'
;MPYTPIVATLGYVLSADGRRCLMVHRNARPGDNHLGKYNGLGGKLEPDEDVMAGMRREIREEAGLECLSLRLRGTISWPGFGKNGEDWLGFIFLVDAFSGEPPPRNAEGDLHWVPLDEMAGLPLWEGDRH
;
A
#
# COMPACT_ATOMS: atom_id res chain seq x y z
N MET A 1 24.04 -8.52 16.97
CA MET A 1 22.62 -8.90 16.69
C MET A 1 22.21 -8.39 15.33
N PRO A 2 21.58 -9.23 14.51
CA PRO A 2 21.07 -8.76 13.23
C PRO A 2 19.96 -7.72 13.44
N TYR A 3 19.92 -6.77 12.54
CA TYR A 3 18.85 -5.77 12.53
C TYR A 3 17.56 -6.44 12.00
N THR A 4 16.48 -6.34 12.74
CA THR A 4 15.23 -7.06 12.43
C THR A 4 14.04 -6.12 12.37
N PRO A 5 13.98 -5.23 11.37
CA PRO A 5 12.82 -4.36 11.21
C PRO A 5 11.60 -5.17 10.74
N ILE A 6 10.42 -4.63 10.95
CA ILE A 6 9.22 -5.18 10.33
C ILE A 6 9.27 -4.79 8.86
N VAL A 7 9.22 -5.79 7.97
CA VAL A 7 9.27 -5.56 6.53
C VAL A 7 7.86 -5.48 5.98
N ALA A 8 7.61 -4.46 5.19
CA ALA A 8 6.30 -4.21 4.61
C ALA A 8 6.41 -3.87 3.14
N THR A 9 5.30 -4.01 2.43
CA THR A 9 5.19 -3.61 1.04
C THR A 9 4.14 -2.53 0.90
N LEU A 10 4.34 -1.62 -0.04
CA LEU A 10 3.40 -0.54 -0.33
C LEU A 10 3.29 -0.42 -1.85
N GLY A 11 2.10 -0.60 -2.38
CA GLY A 11 1.86 -0.61 -3.81
C GLY A 11 0.94 0.50 -4.26
N TYR A 12 1.34 1.15 -5.34
CA TYR A 12 0.54 2.17 -5.99
C TYR A 12 0.11 1.64 -7.35
N VAL A 13 -1.17 1.29 -7.47
CA VAL A 13 -1.75 0.74 -8.69
C VAL A 13 -2.29 1.89 -9.52
N LEU A 14 -1.73 2.07 -10.71
CA LEU A 14 -2.19 3.13 -11.61
C LEU A 14 -3.30 2.61 -12.51
N SER A 15 -4.26 3.48 -12.81
CA SER A 15 -5.30 3.19 -13.81
C SER A 15 -4.67 3.01 -15.18
N ALA A 16 -5.43 2.43 -16.12
CA ALA A 16 -4.95 2.14 -17.46
C ALA A 16 -4.43 3.39 -18.18
N ASP A 17 -5.03 4.56 -17.93
CA ASP A 17 -4.57 5.82 -18.54
C ASP A 17 -3.43 6.48 -17.76
N GLY A 18 -3.01 5.89 -16.63
CA GLY A 18 -1.93 6.41 -15.80
C GLY A 18 -2.24 7.68 -15.01
N ARG A 19 -3.51 8.09 -14.98
CA ARG A 19 -3.90 9.36 -14.35
C ARG A 19 -4.44 9.23 -12.95
N ARG A 20 -4.78 8.01 -12.52
CA ARG A 20 -5.37 7.75 -11.21
C ARG A 20 -4.63 6.64 -10.50
N CYS A 21 -4.64 6.72 -9.18
CA CYS A 21 -4.04 5.71 -8.34
C CYS A 21 -5.11 5.10 -7.44
N LEU A 22 -5.06 3.78 -7.27
CA LEU A 22 -6.00 3.08 -6.39
C LEU A 22 -5.56 3.27 -4.94
N MET A 23 -6.43 3.85 -4.13
CA MET A 23 -6.16 4.15 -2.73
C MET A 23 -7.24 3.56 -1.84
N VAL A 24 -6.86 3.19 -0.63
CA VAL A 24 -7.78 2.78 0.42
C VAL A 24 -8.06 3.96 1.33
N HIS A 25 -9.34 4.32 1.47
CA HIS A 25 -9.77 5.27 2.49
C HIS A 25 -10.09 4.48 3.75
N ARG A 26 -9.22 4.58 4.75
CA ARG A 26 -9.28 3.76 5.97
C ARG A 26 -10.44 4.21 6.86
N ASN A 27 -11.59 3.56 6.72
CA ASN A 27 -12.81 3.94 7.45
C ASN A 27 -13.61 2.76 7.99
N ALA A 28 -13.07 1.54 7.95
CA ALA A 28 -13.84 0.36 8.33
C ALA A 28 -13.47 -0.24 9.68
N ARG A 29 -12.29 0.03 10.20
CA ARG A 29 -11.82 -0.55 11.48
C ARG A 29 -11.84 0.48 12.58
N PRO A 30 -12.73 0.34 13.60
CA PRO A 30 -12.67 1.19 14.79
C PRO A 30 -11.30 1.04 15.48
N GLY A 31 -10.70 2.15 15.90
CA GLY A 31 -9.40 2.12 16.55
C GLY A 31 -8.20 1.98 15.63
N ASP A 32 -8.41 1.98 14.32
CA ASP A 32 -7.34 1.97 13.33
C ASP A 32 -6.56 3.29 13.42
N ASN A 33 -5.23 3.21 13.59
CA ASN A 33 -4.36 4.40 13.62
C ASN A 33 -4.41 5.19 12.33
N HIS A 34 -4.83 4.56 11.24
CA HIS A 34 -4.92 5.14 9.91
C HIS A 34 -6.33 5.64 9.57
N LEU A 35 -7.25 5.58 10.54
CA LEU A 35 -8.66 5.91 10.28
C LEU A 35 -8.78 7.32 9.69
N GLY A 36 -9.54 7.44 8.61
CA GLY A 36 -9.72 8.69 7.88
C GLY A 36 -8.62 9.01 6.89
N LYS A 37 -7.54 8.24 6.85
CA LYS A 37 -6.43 8.46 5.93
C LYS A 37 -6.55 7.63 4.67
N TYR A 38 -5.91 8.11 3.61
CA TYR A 38 -5.80 7.37 2.36
C TYR A 38 -4.42 6.73 2.27
N ASN A 39 -4.37 5.47 1.86
CA ASN A 39 -3.11 4.72 1.73
C ASN A 39 -3.09 3.96 0.40
N GLY A 40 -1.88 3.70 -0.09
CA GLY A 40 -1.69 2.68 -1.11
C GLY A 40 -1.99 1.30 -0.54
N LEU A 41 -1.92 0.29 -1.38
CA LEU A 41 -2.19 -1.09 -0.97
C LEU A 41 -0.92 -1.71 -0.42
N GLY A 42 -1.05 -2.58 0.57
CA GLY A 42 0.11 -3.28 1.09
C GLY A 42 -0.08 -3.78 2.50
N GLY A 43 1.00 -4.30 3.05
CA GLY A 43 0.99 -4.84 4.41
C GLY A 43 2.33 -5.49 4.76
N LYS A 44 2.33 -6.23 5.85
CA LYS A 44 3.52 -6.91 6.33
C LYS A 44 3.87 -8.09 5.44
N LEU A 45 5.17 -8.25 5.19
CA LEU A 45 5.68 -9.41 4.49
C LEU A 45 5.56 -10.64 5.38
N GLU A 46 5.20 -11.78 4.79
CA GLU A 46 5.16 -13.04 5.51
C GLU A 46 6.54 -13.71 5.48
N PRO A 47 6.85 -14.59 6.48
CA PRO A 47 8.22 -15.11 6.63
C PRO A 47 8.79 -15.82 5.42
N ASP A 48 7.95 -16.51 4.64
CA ASP A 48 8.44 -17.36 3.55
C ASP A 48 8.26 -16.74 2.17
N GLU A 49 8.01 -15.45 2.09
CA GLU A 49 7.81 -14.82 0.79
C GLU A 49 8.83 -13.71 0.55
N ASP A 50 9.21 -13.52 -0.72
CA ASP A 50 10.01 -12.36 -1.10
C ASP A 50 9.09 -11.15 -1.29
N VAL A 51 9.69 -9.97 -1.43
CA VAL A 51 8.91 -8.72 -1.47
C VAL A 51 8.01 -8.62 -2.70
N MET A 52 8.42 -9.18 -3.83
CA MET A 52 7.57 -9.19 -5.03
C MET A 52 6.33 -10.07 -4.83
N ALA A 53 6.53 -11.27 -4.30
CA ALA A 53 5.43 -12.18 -4.00
C ALA A 53 4.49 -11.59 -2.96
N GLY A 54 5.05 -10.96 -1.94
CA GLY A 54 4.26 -10.31 -0.90
C GLY A 54 3.39 -9.19 -1.44
N MET A 55 3.96 -8.35 -2.31
CA MET A 55 3.19 -7.27 -2.92
C MET A 55 2.06 -7.81 -3.80
N ARG A 56 2.33 -8.83 -4.60
CA ARG A 56 1.28 -9.45 -5.44
C ARG A 56 0.16 -10.04 -4.58
N ARG A 57 0.53 -10.71 -3.49
CA ARG A 57 -0.45 -11.30 -2.57
C ARG A 57 -1.32 -10.20 -1.93
N GLU A 58 -0.71 -9.15 -1.43
CA GLU A 58 -1.44 -8.06 -0.79
C GLU A 58 -2.41 -7.38 -1.75
N ILE A 59 -1.99 -7.12 -2.98
CA ILE A 59 -2.86 -6.50 -3.98
C ILE A 59 -4.02 -7.44 -4.33
N ARG A 60 -3.76 -8.74 -4.43
CA ARG A 60 -4.81 -9.72 -4.69
C ARG A 60 -5.81 -9.77 -3.54
N GLU A 61 -5.32 -9.80 -2.30
CA GLU A 61 -6.19 -9.88 -1.11
C GLU A 61 -7.00 -8.60 -0.91
N GLU A 62 -6.39 -7.45 -1.11
CA GLU A 62 -7.03 -6.17 -0.81
C GLU A 62 -7.89 -5.65 -1.96
N ALA A 63 -7.53 -5.91 -3.20
CA ALA A 63 -8.19 -5.34 -4.37
C ALA A 63 -8.63 -6.36 -5.40
N GLY A 64 -8.32 -7.64 -5.23
CA GLY A 64 -8.72 -8.68 -6.18
C GLY A 64 -8.08 -8.56 -7.55
N LEU A 65 -6.92 -7.90 -7.63
CA LEU A 65 -6.24 -7.66 -8.90
C LEU A 65 -5.04 -8.56 -9.07
N GLU A 66 -4.76 -8.94 -10.31
CA GLU A 66 -3.52 -9.63 -10.68
C GLU A 66 -2.57 -8.61 -11.29
N CYS A 67 -1.37 -8.51 -10.74
CA CYS A 67 -0.37 -7.59 -11.25
C CYS A 67 0.29 -8.16 -12.51
N LEU A 68 0.21 -7.43 -13.60
CA LEU A 68 0.86 -7.82 -14.85
C LEU A 68 2.21 -7.14 -15.00
N SER A 69 2.36 -5.93 -14.44
CA SER A 69 3.65 -5.24 -14.41
C SER A 69 3.83 -4.65 -13.01
N LEU A 70 4.85 -5.12 -12.33
CA LEU A 70 5.16 -4.73 -10.96
C LEU A 70 6.61 -4.26 -10.91
N ARG A 71 6.84 -3.00 -10.54
CA ARG A 71 8.16 -2.40 -10.52
C ARG A 71 8.51 -1.88 -9.13
N LEU A 72 9.68 -2.28 -8.64
CA LEU A 72 10.21 -1.72 -7.40
C LEU A 72 10.68 -0.28 -7.68
N ARG A 73 10.14 0.67 -6.93
CA ARG A 73 10.46 2.09 -7.12
C ARG A 73 11.35 2.64 -6.02
N GLY A 74 11.45 1.97 -4.91
CA GLY A 74 12.31 2.42 -3.83
C GLY A 74 12.03 1.72 -2.53
N THR A 75 12.77 2.13 -1.52
CA THR A 75 12.59 1.64 -0.16
C THR A 75 12.47 2.85 0.77
N ILE A 76 11.84 2.63 1.91
CA ILE A 76 11.71 3.68 2.92
C ILE A 76 11.85 3.04 4.30
N SER A 77 12.54 3.72 5.19
CA SER A 77 12.69 3.29 6.58
C SER A 77 11.89 4.21 7.49
N TRP A 78 11.19 3.62 8.44
CA TRP A 78 10.46 4.36 9.46
C TRP A 78 10.95 3.91 10.83
N PRO A 79 12.05 4.50 11.35
CA PRO A 79 12.54 4.15 12.68
C PRO A 79 11.52 4.51 13.75
N GLY A 80 11.25 3.57 14.65
CA GLY A 80 10.32 3.79 15.75
C GLY A 80 8.87 4.01 15.38
N PHE A 81 8.47 3.64 14.17
CA PHE A 81 7.12 3.89 13.64
C PHE A 81 6.05 3.01 14.29
N GLY A 82 6.39 1.78 14.68
CA GLY A 82 5.44 0.84 15.23
C GLY A 82 4.88 1.26 16.58
N LYS A 83 3.75 0.68 16.97
CA LYS A 83 3.08 0.99 18.24
C LYS A 83 3.97 0.79 19.46
N ASN A 84 4.90 -0.17 19.38
CA ASN A 84 5.83 -0.47 20.46
C ASN A 84 7.25 0.02 20.13
N GLY A 85 7.37 0.98 19.22
CA GLY A 85 8.67 1.54 18.84
C GLY A 85 9.43 0.72 17.82
N GLU A 86 8.81 -0.27 17.20
CA GLU A 86 9.47 -1.09 16.19
C GLU A 86 9.88 -0.25 14.98
N ASP A 87 11.02 -0.63 14.39
CA ASP A 87 11.45 -0.05 13.12
C ASP A 87 10.75 -0.76 11.98
N TRP A 88 10.40 -0.02 10.95
CA TRP A 88 9.77 -0.58 9.75
C TRP A 88 10.63 -0.28 8.53
N LEU A 89 10.67 -1.24 7.62
CA LEU A 89 11.33 -1.08 6.32
C LEU A 89 10.31 -1.41 5.23
N GLY A 90 10.01 -0.44 4.39
CA GLY A 90 9.03 -0.58 3.33
C GLY A 90 9.65 -0.67 1.95
N PHE A 91 9.08 -1.54 1.11
CA PHE A 91 9.42 -1.66 -0.30
C PHE A 91 8.26 -1.09 -1.10
N ILE A 92 8.54 -0.07 -1.91
CA ILE A 92 7.53 0.69 -2.64
C ILE A 92 7.50 0.23 -4.09
N PHE A 93 6.31 -0.20 -4.53
CA PHE A 93 6.10 -0.72 -5.87
C PHE A 93 5.12 0.12 -6.65
N LEU A 94 5.32 0.18 -7.95
CA LEU A 94 4.39 0.75 -8.89
C LEU A 94 3.80 -0.38 -9.74
N VAL A 95 2.48 -0.43 -9.85
CA VAL A 95 1.77 -1.37 -10.70
C VAL A 95 1.11 -0.57 -11.82
N ASP A 96 1.63 -0.68 -13.03
CA ASP A 96 1.11 0.08 -14.17
C ASP A 96 0.37 -0.81 -15.20
N ALA A 97 0.23 -2.10 -14.90
CA ALA A 97 -0.61 -3.01 -15.68
C ALA A 97 -1.15 -4.10 -14.77
N PHE A 98 -2.43 -4.34 -14.87
CA PHE A 98 -3.12 -5.34 -14.04
C PHE A 98 -4.33 -5.88 -14.77
N SER A 99 -4.89 -7.00 -14.25
CA SER A 99 -6.18 -7.52 -14.70
C SER A 99 -7.14 -7.60 -13.51
N GLY A 100 -8.43 -7.52 -13.79
CA GLY A 100 -9.48 -7.57 -12.79
C GLY A 100 -10.06 -6.20 -12.49
N GLU A 101 -11.06 -6.18 -11.63
CA GLU A 101 -11.75 -4.97 -11.18
C GLU A 101 -11.71 -4.93 -9.65
N PRO A 102 -11.30 -3.83 -9.04
CA PRO A 102 -11.31 -3.76 -7.58
C PRO A 102 -12.74 -3.67 -7.07
N PRO A 103 -13.04 -4.31 -5.92
CA PRO A 103 -14.33 -4.11 -5.26
C PRO A 103 -14.45 -2.69 -4.74
N PRO A 104 -15.66 -2.20 -4.41
CA PRO A 104 -15.81 -0.83 -3.89
C PRO A 104 -15.22 -0.66 -2.50
N ARG A 105 -15.05 -1.74 -1.74
CA ARG A 105 -14.42 -1.67 -0.42
C ARG A 105 -13.84 -3.02 -0.02
N ASN A 106 -12.95 -2.99 0.97
CA ASN A 106 -12.38 -4.18 1.59
C ASN A 106 -12.50 -4.06 3.12
N ALA A 107 -11.79 -4.94 3.86
CA ALA A 107 -11.85 -4.94 5.32
C ALA A 107 -11.29 -3.68 5.97
N GLU A 108 -10.51 -2.89 5.25
CA GLU A 108 -9.86 -1.70 5.80
C GLU A 108 -10.60 -0.42 5.47
N GLY A 109 -11.39 -0.39 4.40
CA GLY A 109 -12.14 0.78 4.01
C GLY A 109 -12.60 0.75 2.57
N ASP A 110 -12.89 1.93 2.05
CA ASP A 110 -13.35 2.11 0.68
C ASP A 110 -12.17 2.22 -0.27
N LEU A 111 -12.30 1.59 -1.44
CA LEU A 111 -11.31 1.66 -2.51
C LEU A 111 -11.73 2.75 -3.50
N HIS A 112 -10.80 3.67 -3.79
CA HIS A 112 -11.06 4.77 -4.70
C HIS A 112 -9.95 4.92 -5.71
N TRP A 113 -10.32 5.22 -6.95
CA TRP A 113 -9.38 5.68 -7.96
C TRP A 113 -9.23 7.19 -7.79
N VAL A 114 -8.10 7.63 -7.29
CA VAL A 114 -7.85 9.03 -6.96
C VAL A 114 -6.98 9.66 -8.06
N PRO A 115 -7.42 10.79 -8.66
CA PRO A 115 -6.58 11.48 -9.63
C PRO A 115 -5.23 11.86 -9.01
N LEU A 116 -4.15 11.68 -9.77
CA LEU A 116 -2.80 11.95 -9.25
C LEU A 116 -2.62 13.39 -8.82
N ASP A 117 -3.24 14.34 -9.53
CA ASP A 117 -3.14 15.76 -9.20
C ASP A 117 -3.89 16.13 -7.92
N GLU A 118 -4.74 15.23 -7.40
CA GLU A 118 -5.49 15.46 -6.16
C GLU A 118 -4.86 14.74 -4.95
N MET A 119 -3.89 13.88 -5.17
CA MET A 119 -3.34 13.07 -4.07
C MET A 119 -2.67 13.91 -2.97
N ALA A 120 -2.05 15.02 -3.33
CA ALA A 120 -1.38 15.86 -2.35
C ALA A 120 -2.36 16.53 -1.36
N GLY A 121 -3.64 16.65 -1.74
CA GLY A 121 -4.67 17.22 -0.89
C GLY A 121 -5.37 16.23 0.03
N LEU A 122 -5.02 14.94 -0.06
CA LEU A 122 -5.66 13.91 0.75
C LEU A 122 -4.98 13.79 2.11
N PRO A 123 -5.72 13.29 3.14
CA PRO A 123 -5.09 12.98 4.43
C PRO A 123 -4.28 11.68 4.31
N LEU A 124 -3.03 11.84 3.86
CA LEU A 124 -2.08 10.76 3.68
C LEU A 124 -1.12 10.70 4.86
N TRP A 125 -0.49 9.53 5.06
CA TRP A 125 0.68 9.45 5.90
C TRP A 125 1.82 10.21 5.24
N GLU A 126 2.66 10.83 6.06
CA GLU A 126 3.77 11.63 5.54
C GLU A 126 4.66 10.83 4.59
N GLY A 127 4.90 9.55 4.91
CA GLY A 127 5.70 8.68 4.05
C GLY A 127 5.10 8.47 2.66
N ASP A 128 3.78 8.53 2.52
CA ASP A 128 3.11 8.33 1.24
C ASP A 128 3.22 9.54 0.30
N ARG A 129 3.67 10.67 0.80
CA ARG A 129 3.80 11.89 -0.01
C ARG A 129 5.14 11.97 -0.73
N HIS A 130 6.02 11.05 -0.44
CA HIS A 130 7.36 10.96 -1.03
C HIS A 130 7.45 9.74 -1.94
#